data_5aeac2bcfbb15e62e1fc85e6df3bad53
#
_entry.id   5aeac2bcfbb15e62e1fc85e6df3bad53
#
_cell.length_a   1.000
_cell.length_b   1.000
_cell.length_c   1.000
_cell.angle_alpha   90.00
_cell.angle_beta   90.00
_cell.angle_gamma   90.00
#
_symmetry.space_group_name_H-M   'P 1'
#
loop_
_entity.id
_entity.type
_entity.pdbx_description
1 polymer ?
#
loop_
_entity_poly.entity_id
_entity_poly.type
_entity_poly.pdbx_seq_one_letter_code
_entity_poly.pdbx_strand_id
1 'polypeptide(L)'
;MRFGTPAAALACTVPLALAAGCSVIAPLLPAPEPAAPPPAVVSKDGLAPITGEQVERIREAIGTKAPSPAVTKVVRSAAPTIESFVRTEGCITARNGAVLNPFAAPGRLFDGGGFQGGPMAEMQYHDKTACVTVKRIQNWKMVSPKLLRFEVVYVGDDGEEHSVRRHELMRQPQGGWLFTR
;
A
#
# COMPACT_ATOMS: atom_id res chain seq x y z
N MET A 1 59.92 -50.46 15.21
CA MET A 1 60.44 -50.57 13.84
C MET A 1 59.89 -49.40 13.07
N ARG A 2 60.61 -48.30 12.94
CA ARG A 2 61.50 -47.84 11.86
C ARG A 2 60.82 -47.93 10.49
N PHE A 3 60.71 -46.79 9.88
CA PHE A 3 61.14 -46.08 8.67
C PHE A 3 59.97 -45.30 8.09
N GLY A 4 59.97 -44.13 7.55
CA GLY A 4 61.04 -43.25 7.08
C GLY A 4 60.34 -42.30 6.07
N THR A 5 60.59 -41.02 6.21
CA THR A 5 60.29 -39.97 5.18
C THR A 5 61.09 -40.20 3.88
N PRO A 6 60.71 -39.59 2.73
CA PRO A 6 61.11 -38.21 2.52
C PRO A 6 60.12 -37.33 1.71
N ALA A 7 60.39 -36.04 1.87
CA ALA A 7 59.82 -34.92 1.14
C ALA A 7 60.17 -34.95 -0.36
N ALA A 8 59.23 -34.51 -1.19
CA ALA A 8 59.51 -34.03 -2.53
C ALA A 8 58.79 -32.68 -2.74
N ALA A 9 59.60 -31.61 -2.75
CA ALA A 9 59.15 -30.30 -3.16
C ALA A 9 59.01 -30.26 -4.68
N LEU A 10 57.86 -29.98 -5.19
CA LEU A 10 57.65 -29.60 -6.59
C LEU A 10 57.21 -28.13 -6.61
N ALA A 11 58.16 -27.31 -7.09
CA ALA A 11 57.93 -25.93 -7.43
C ALA A 11 57.12 -25.88 -8.79
N CYS A 12 55.87 -25.49 -8.70
CA CYS A 12 55.09 -25.12 -9.89
C CYS A 12 55.16 -23.62 -10.07
N THR A 13 55.93 -23.18 -11.04
CA THR A 13 55.92 -21.84 -11.62
C THR A 13 54.57 -21.64 -12.37
N VAL A 14 53.76 -20.72 -11.82
CA VAL A 14 52.51 -20.30 -12.48
C VAL A 14 52.84 -19.14 -13.42
N PRO A 15 52.54 -19.24 -14.71
CA PRO A 15 52.63 -18.08 -15.61
C PRO A 15 51.48 -17.09 -15.32
N LEU A 16 51.88 -15.82 -15.12
CA LEU A 16 50.97 -14.68 -15.02
C LEU A 16 50.28 -14.46 -16.37
N ALA A 17 49.10 -15.00 -16.56
CA ALA A 17 48.24 -14.61 -17.67
C ALA A 17 47.48 -13.34 -17.24
N LEU A 18 47.86 -12.20 -17.83
CA LEU A 18 47.08 -10.98 -17.81
C LEU A 18 45.79 -11.23 -18.61
N ALA A 19 44.74 -11.66 -17.94
CA ALA A 19 43.40 -11.60 -18.47
C ALA A 19 42.89 -10.15 -18.36
N ALA A 20 42.97 -9.41 -19.48
CA ALA A 20 42.23 -8.16 -19.63
C ALA A 20 40.74 -8.47 -19.55
N GLY A 21 40.16 -8.42 -18.32
CA GLY A 21 38.74 -8.53 -18.10
C GLY A 21 38.06 -7.28 -18.65
N CYS A 22 37.45 -7.37 -19.83
CA CYS A 22 36.43 -6.42 -20.24
C CYS A 22 35.27 -6.53 -19.25
N SER A 23 35.26 -5.67 -18.24
CA SER A 23 34.07 -5.44 -17.41
C SER A 23 33.00 -4.84 -18.31
N VAL A 24 32.15 -5.67 -18.85
CA VAL A 24 30.91 -5.24 -19.47
C VAL A 24 30.05 -4.71 -18.32
N ILE A 25 30.08 -3.38 -18.12
CA ILE A 25 29.14 -2.69 -17.25
C ILE A 25 27.80 -2.81 -17.97
N ALA A 26 27.02 -3.84 -17.62
CA ALA A 26 25.63 -3.91 -18.01
C ALA A 26 24.95 -2.65 -17.47
N PRO A 27 24.28 -1.84 -18.30
CA PRO A 27 23.53 -0.70 -17.82
C PRO A 27 22.50 -1.24 -16.81
N LEU A 28 22.63 -0.83 -15.56
CA LEU A 28 21.59 -1.04 -14.54
C LEU A 28 20.33 -0.35 -15.07
N LEU A 29 19.45 -1.12 -15.68
CA LEU A 29 18.11 -0.63 -15.99
C LEU A 29 17.53 -0.15 -14.67
N PRO A 30 17.07 1.12 -14.59
CA PRO A 30 16.43 1.60 -13.40
C PRO A 30 15.27 0.65 -13.06
N ALA A 31 15.19 0.25 -11.80
CA ALA A 31 14.05 -0.56 -11.34
C ALA A 31 12.76 0.16 -11.77
N PRO A 32 11.75 -0.56 -12.28
CA PRO A 32 10.51 0.08 -12.69
C PRO A 32 9.98 0.87 -11.50
N GLU A 33 9.82 2.16 -11.72
CA GLU A 33 9.28 3.09 -10.72
C GLU A 33 7.91 2.55 -10.28
N PRO A 34 7.64 2.45 -8.96
CA PRO A 34 6.35 1.97 -8.51
C PRO A 34 5.26 2.83 -9.15
N ALA A 35 4.31 2.18 -9.81
CA ALA A 35 3.21 2.87 -10.47
C ALA A 35 2.59 3.90 -9.51
N ALA A 36 2.53 5.15 -9.92
CA ALA A 36 1.93 6.21 -9.12
C ALA A 36 0.51 5.80 -8.74
N PRO A 37 0.07 6.06 -7.49
CA PRO A 37 -1.30 5.79 -7.09
C PRO A 37 -2.26 6.56 -8.01
N PRO A 38 -3.43 5.99 -8.34
CA PRO A 38 -4.41 6.72 -9.13
C PRO A 38 -4.74 8.04 -8.45
N PRO A 39 -4.91 9.14 -9.19
CA PRO A 39 -5.26 10.42 -8.61
C PRO A 39 -6.61 10.31 -7.89
N ALA A 40 -6.71 10.98 -6.74
CA ALA A 40 -8.00 11.11 -6.07
C ALA A 40 -8.98 11.82 -7.01
N VAL A 41 -10.11 11.17 -7.30
CA VAL A 41 -11.13 11.73 -8.19
C VAL A 41 -12.17 12.47 -7.35
N VAL A 42 -12.39 13.74 -7.67
CA VAL A 42 -13.51 14.51 -7.11
C VAL A 42 -14.73 14.27 -8.00
N SER A 43 -15.79 13.70 -7.45
CA SER A 43 -17.03 13.54 -8.19
C SER A 43 -17.81 14.86 -8.20
N LYS A 44 -18.71 14.97 -9.15
CA LYS A 44 -19.66 16.10 -9.23
C LYS A 44 -20.52 16.23 -7.97
N ASP A 45 -20.75 15.10 -7.29
CA ASP A 45 -21.59 14.97 -6.08
C ASP A 45 -20.75 14.69 -4.82
N GLY A 46 -19.44 14.79 -4.91
CA GLY A 46 -18.51 14.55 -3.79
C GLY A 46 -17.81 15.83 -3.35
N LEU A 47 -17.29 15.80 -2.13
CA LEU A 47 -16.44 16.84 -1.60
C LEU A 47 -15.00 16.72 -2.15
N ALA A 48 -14.24 17.80 -2.08
CA ALA A 48 -12.82 17.76 -2.38
C ALA A 48 -12.12 16.78 -1.41
N PRO A 49 -11.17 15.97 -1.91
CA PRO A 49 -10.45 15.03 -1.05
C PRO A 49 -9.80 15.71 0.15
N ILE A 50 -9.70 14.98 1.25
CA ILE A 50 -9.01 15.40 2.47
C ILE A 50 -7.62 15.95 2.13
N THR A 51 -7.27 17.11 2.70
CA THR A 51 -5.99 17.81 2.50
C THR A 51 -5.38 18.25 3.84
N GLY A 52 -4.19 18.84 3.78
CA GLY A 52 -3.54 19.46 4.93
C GLY A 52 -3.23 18.50 6.07
N GLU A 53 -3.47 18.91 7.30
CA GLU A 53 -3.13 18.17 8.53
C GLU A 53 -3.78 16.80 8.60
N GLN A 54 -4.98 16.64 8.08
CA GLN A 54 -5.66 15.33 8.08
C GLN A 54 -4.94 14.29 7.22
N VAL A 55 -4.23 14.70 6.18
CA VAL A 55 -3.41 13.79 5.37
C VAL A 55 -2.26 13.22 6.19
N GLU A 56 -1.61 14.05 7.02
CA GLU A 56 -0.54 13.59 7.89
C GLU A 56 -1.06 12.59 8.94
N ARG A 57 -2.25 12.83 9.48
CA ARG A 57 -2.91 11.86 10.38
C ARG A 57 -3.19 10.52 9.69
N ILE A 58 -3.60 10.53 8.42
CA ILE A 58 -3.78 9.31 7.64
C ILE A 58 -2.45 8.58 7.44
N ARG A 59 -1.38 9.31 7.10
CA ARG A 59 -0.03 8.75 6.94
C ARG A 59 0.48 8.12 8.24
N GLU A 60 0.33 8.79 9.36
CA GLU A 60 0.64 8.27 10.68
C GLU A 60 -0.17 7.01 10.99
N ALA A 61 -1.48 7.03 10.73
CA ALA A 61 -2.36 5.89 10.94
C ALA A 61 -1.96 4.67 10.11
N ILE A 62 -1.48 4.86 8.88
CA ILE A 62 -0.95 3.78 8.03
C ILE A 62 0.35 3.21 8.62
N GLY A 63 1.19 4.05 9.22
CA GLY A 63 2.48 3.66 9.80
C GLY A 63 2.37 2.94 11.15
N THR A 64 1.30 3.18 11.90
CA THR A 64 1.15 2.73 13.28
C THR A 64 0.51 1.34 13.36
N LYS A 65 1.14 0.43 14.14
CA LYS A 65 0.51 -0.84 14.59
C LYS A 65 0.39 -1.98 13.56
N ALA A 66 1.26 -2.04 12.58
CA ALA A 66 1.40 -3.30 11.83
C ALA A 66 1.95 -4.40 12.77
N PRO A 67 1.32 -5.58 12.82
CA PRO A 67 1.61 -6.60 13.83
C PRO A 67 2.97 -7.29 13.68
N SER A 68 3.68 -7.09 12.56
CA SER A 68 5.00 -7.68 12.34
C SER A 68 5.80 -6.93 11.27
N PRO A 69 7.14 -7.09 11.21
CA PRO A 69 7.98 -6.50 10.16
C PRO A 69 7.56 -6.87 8.74
N ALA A 70 7.08 -8.10 8.53
CA ALA A 70 6.60 -8.57 7.23
C ALA A 70 5.34 -7.80 6.80
N VAL A 71 4.39 -7.62 7.70
CA VAL A 71 3.18 -6.80 7.46
C VAL A 71 3.56 -5.36 7.22
N THR A 72 4.47 -4.79 8.02
CA THR A 72 4.97 -3.41 7.85
C THR A 72 5.52 -3.17 6.45
N LYS A 73 6.31 -4.12 5.91
CA LYS A 73 6.84 -4.02 4.55
C LYS A 73 5.73 -3.97 3.50
N VAL A 74 4.72 -4.82 3.64
CA VAL A 74 3.57 -4.87 2.72
C VAL A 74 2.74 -3.60 2.83
N VAL A 75 2.40 -3.16 4.05
CA VAL A 75 1.67 -1.92 4.31
C VAL A 75 2.39 -0.72 3.70
N ARG A 76 3.71 -0.61 3.89
CA ARG A 76 4.50 0.48 3.32
C ARG A 76 4.43 0.52 1.80
N SER A 77 4.43 -0.64 1.14
CA SER A 77 4.31 -0.71 -0.33
C SER A 77 2.92 -0.36 -0.84
N ALA A 78 1.88 -0.52 -0.01
CA ALA A 78 0.49 -0.19 -0.34
C ALA A 78 0.09 1.23 0.12
N ALA A 79 0.91 1.88 0.95
CA ALA A 79 0.58 3.13 1.63
C ALA A 79 0.10 4.24 0.68
N PRO A 80 0.72 4.52 -0.47
CA PRO A 80 0.25 5.57 -1.36
C PRO A 80 -1.18 5.33 -1.88
N THR A 81 -1.49 4.08 -2.24
CA THR A 81 -2.84 3.70 -2.69
C THR A 81 -3.86 3.80 -1.56
N ILE A 82 -3.49 3.35 -0.36
CA ILE A 82 -4.35 3.42 0.83
C ILE A 82 -4.64 4.89 1.17
N GLU A 83 -3.61 5.74 1.20
CA GLU A 83 -3.77 7.17 1.48
C GLU A 83 -4.75 7.82 0.51
N SER A 84 -4.52 7.65 -0.80
CA SER A 84 -5.38 8.24 -1.83
C SER A 84 -6.82 7.75 -1.75
N PHE A 85 -7.01 6.45 -1.51
CA PHE A 85 -8.33 5.86 -1.36
C PHE A 85 -9.06 6.43 -0.14
N VAL A 86 -8.44 6.41 1.03
CA VAL A 86 -9.03 6.84 2.30
C VAL A 86 -9.39 8.33 2.26
N ARG A 87 -8.55 9.17 1.64
CA ARG A 87 -8.84 10.59 1.41
C ARG A 87 -10.08 10.81 0.55
N THR A 88 -10.30 9.95 -0.44
CA THR A 88 -11.46 10.02 -1.33
C THR A 88 -12.70 9.45 -0.64
N GLU A 89 -12.57 8.27 0.00
CA GLU A 89 -13.69 7.61 0.66
C GLU A 89 -14.30 8.47 1.77
N GLY A 90 -13.48 9.14 2.57
CA GLY A 90 -13.94 10.03 3.64
C GLY A 90 -14.75 11.25 3.16
N CYS A 91 -14.73 11.54 1.86
CA CYS A 91 -15.42 12.69 1.26
C CYS A 91 -16.62 12.30 0.38
N ILE A 92 -17.08 11.06 0.43
CA ILE A 92 -18.26 10.60 -0.33
C ILE A 92 -19.53 11.05 0.38
N THR A 93 -20.26 11.98 -0.20
CA THR A 93 -21.49 12.57 0.35
C THR A 93 -22.74 11.75 0.15
N ALA A 94 -22.75 10.89 -0.86
CA ALA A 94 -23.92 10.10 -1.25
C ALA A 94 -23.53 8.63 -1.45
N ARG A 95 -24.47 7.84 -1.96
CA ARG A 95 -24.24 6.44 -2.37
C ARG A 95 -23.48 6.37 -3.71
N ASN A 96 -22.57 7.29 -3.93
CA ASN A 96 -21.80 7.40 -5.17
C ASN A 96 -20.46 6.71 -5.01
N GLY A 97 -20.45 5.38 -5.10
CA GLY A 97 -19.22 4.58 -5.07
C GLY A 97 -18.34 4.74 -6.33
N ALA A 98 -18.89 5.28 -7.42
CA ALA A 98 -18.18 5.39 -8.70
C ALA A 98 -16.86 6.19 -8.59
N VAL A 99 -16.77 7.14 -7.67
CA VAL A 99 -15.55 7.92 -7.40
C VAL A 99 -14.38 7.06 -6.90
N LEU A 100 -14.67 5.87 -6.39
CA LEU A 100 -13.66 4.91 -5.92
C LEU A 100 -13.26 3.90 -7.01
N ASN A 101 -13.95 3.86 -8.15
CA ASN A 101 -13.67 2.89 -9.21
C ASN A 101 -12.22 2.94 -9.74
N PRO A 102 -11.52 4.11 -9.79
CA PRO A 102 -10.11 4.15 -10.14
C PRO A 102 -9.19 3.32 -9.23
N PHE A 103 -9.64 3.04 -8.01
CA PHE A 103 -8.91 2.21 -7.06
C PHE A 103 -9.31 0.73 -7.11
N ALA A 104 -10.33 0.37 -7.88
CA ALA A 104 -10.88 -0.98 -7.92
C ALA A 104 -9.99 -1.95 -8.70
N ALA A 105 -9.84 -3.16 -8.20
CA ALA A 105 -9.21 -4.24 -8.95
C ALA A 105 -10.04 -4.61 -10.19
N PRO A 106 -9.41 -5.14 -11.26
CA PRO A 106 -10.13 -5.52 -12.47
C PRO A 106 -11.35 -6.41 -12.18
N GLY A 107 -12.47 -6.05 -12.77
CA GLY A 107 -13.75 -6.76 -12.56
C GLY A 107 -14.47 -6.42 -11.25
N ARG A 108 -13.98 -5.43 -10.51
CA ARG A 108 -14.64 -4.88 -9.30
C ARG A 108 -15.07 -3.45 -9.54
N LEU A 109 -16.18 -3.05 -8.94
CA LEU A 109 -16.70 -1.70 -8.97
C LEU A 109 -17.27 -1.36 -7.60
N PHE A 110 -17.11 -0.10 -7.18
CA PHE A 110 -17.66 0.41 -5.93
C PHE A 110 -19.09 0.97 -6.08
N ASP A 111 -19.56 1.15 -7.30
CA ASP A 111 -20.93 1.57 -7.62
C ASP A 111 -21.90 0.40 -7.83
N GLY A 112 -21.43 -0.82 -7.64
CA GLY A 112 -22.27 -2.03 -7.71
C GLY A 112 -23.29 -2.13 -6.57
N GLY A 113 -24.29 -3.00 -6.72
CA GLY A 113 -25.41 -3.15 -5.79
C GLY A 113 -25.08 -3.53 -4.34
N GLY A 114 -23.81 -3.78 -4.02
CA GLY A 114 -23.31 -4.03 -2.66
C GLY A 114 -22.68 -2.81 -1.98
N PHE A 115 -22.56 -1.67 -2.67
CA PHE A 115 -22.01 -0.46 -2.08
C PHE A 115 -23.03 0.21 -1.15
N GLN A 116 -22.68 0.33 0.11
CA GLN A 116 -23.57 0.89 1.15
C GLN A 116 -23.39 2.41 1.36
N GLY A 117 -22.72 3.08 0.45
CA GLY A 117 -22.37 4.50 0.58
C GLY A 117 -21.01 4.72 1.25
N GLY A 118 -20.56 5.98 1.31
CA GLY A 118 -19.36 6.39 2.03
C GLY A 118 -19.55 6.35 3.55
N PRO A 119 -18.48 6.53 4.34
CA PRO A 119 -18.54 6.48 5.81
C PRO A 119 -19.51 7.51 6.41
N MET A 120 -19.62 8.71 5.85
CA MET A 120 -20.55 9.71 6.35
C MET A 120 -22.03 9.39 6.13
N ALA A 121 -22.37 8.42 5.25
CA ALA A 121 -23.75 7.98 5.05
C ALA A 121 -24.29 7.23 6.29
N GLU A 122 -23.42 6.69 7.14
CA GLU A 122 -23.76 5.97 8.37
C GLU A 122 -23.86 6.90 9.58
N MET A 123 -23.37 8.14 9.47
CA MET A 123 -23.34 9.12 10.55
C MET A 123 -24.58 10.01 10.50
N GLN A 124 -25.27 10.15 11.61
CA GLN A 124 -26.50 10.93 11.69
C GLN A 124 -26.23 12.41 11.89
N TYR A 125 -25.29 12.76 12.74
CA TYR A 125 -25.03 14.14 13.19
C TYR A 125 -23.86 14.81 12.47
N HIS A 126 -23.10 14.05 11.67
CA HIS A 126 -22.01 14.62 10.88
C HIS A 126 -22.54 15.56 9.78
N ASP A 127 -21.91 16.75 9.66
CA ASP A 127 -22.20 17.68 8.56
C ASP A 127 -21.80 17.07 7.21
N LYS A 128 -22.80 16.87 6.35
CA LYS A 128 -22.59 16.26 5.02
C LYS A 128 -21.87 17.19 4.04
N THR A 129 -21.56 18.42 4.43
CA THR A 129 -20.77 19.37 3.63
C THR A 129 -19.26 19.28 3.94
N ALA A 130 -18.87 18.51 4.96
CA ALA A 130 -17.48 18.27 5.33
C ALA A 130 -17.10 16.81 5.18
N CYS A 131 -15.81 16.53 4.89
CA CYS A 131 -15.28 15.17 4.91
C CYS A 131 -15.15 14.66 6.35
N VAL A 132 -15.43 13.38 6.57
CA VAL A 132 -15.18 12.75 7.87
C VAL A 132 -13.69 12.61 8.14
N THR A 133 -13.33 12.66 9.43
CA THR A 133 -11.93 12.52 9.87
C THR A 133 -11.57 11.05 10.06
N VAL A 134 -10.32 10.68 9.70
CA VAL A 134 -9.79 9.36 10.01
C VAL A 134 -9.25 9.34 11.44
N LYS A 135 -9.84 8.52 12.30
CA LYS A 135 -9.41 8.34 13.70
C LYS A 135 -8.22 7.39 13.79
N ARG A 136 -8.28 6.26 13.07
CA ARG A 136 -7.22 5.24 13.03
C ARG A 136 -7.42 4.26 11.89
N ILE A 137 -6.33 3.58 11.51
CA ILE A 137 -6.35 2.41 10.66
C ILE A 137 -5.83 1.24 11.48
N GLN A 138 -6.55 0.13 11.49
CA GLN A 138 -6.31 -0.97 12.40
C GLN A 138 -6.56 -2.34 11.75
N ASN A 139 -6.34 -3.41 12.54
CA ASN A 139 -6.64 -4.78 12.17
C ASN A 139 -5.92 -5.24 10.89
N TRP A 140 -4.68 -4.75 10.73
CA TRP A 140 -3.82 -5.14 9.62
C TRP A 140 -3.61 -6.64 9.58
N LYS A 141 -3.99 -7.27 8.48
CA LYS A 141 -3.83 -8.70 8.25
C LYS A 141 -3.28 -8.95 6.86
N MET A 142 -2.05 -9.44 6.79
CA MET A 142 -1.50 -9.99 5.57
C MET A 142 -2.07 -11.41 5.37
N VAL A 143 -3.02 -11.56 4.46
CA VAL A 143 -3.60 -12.87 4.10
C VAL A 143 -2.63 -13.66 3.25
N SER A 144 -1.90 -12.96 2.37
CA SER A 144 -0.78 -13.47 1.58
C SER A 144 0.16 -12.31 1.23
N PRO A 145 1.37 -12.55 0.67
CA PRO A 145 2.25 -11.47 0.21
C PRO A 145 1.63 -10.53 -0.84
N LYS A 146 0.50 -10.93 -1.42
CA LYS A 146 -0.24 -10.17 -2.45
C LYS A 146 -1.62 -9.71 -1.99
N LEU A 147 -2.04 -10.01 -0.74
CA LEU A 147 -3.38 -9.72 -0.25
C LEU A 147 -3.32 -9.17 1.17
N LEU A 148 -3.72 -7.91 1.34
CA LEU A 148 -3.72 -7.17 2.60
C LEU A 148 -5.16 -6.80 2.97
N ARG A 149 -5.53 -6.99 4.23
CA ARG A 149 -6.78 -6.53 4.83
C ARG A 149 -6.51 -5.55 5.95
N PHE A 150 -7.41 -4.60 6.12
CA PHE A 150 -7.39 -3.66 7.24
C PHE A 150 -8.77 -3.03 7.46
N GLU A 151 -8.89 -2.26 8.53
CA GLU A 151 -10.07 -1.47 8.84
C GLU A 151 -9.70 0.00 8.99
N VAL A 152 -10.54 0.88 8.47
CA VAL A 152 -10.48 2.32 8.69
C VAL A 152 -11.61 2.72 9.61
N VAL A 153 -11.29 3.44 10.67
CA VAL A 153 -12.27 4.02 11.60
C VAL A 153 -12.35 5.50 11.31
N TYR A 154 -13.47 5.91 10.75
CA TYR A 154 -13.83 7.31 10.55
C TYR A 154 -14.58 7.83 11.76
N VAL A 155 -14.50 9.14 11.97
CA VAL A 155 -15.20 9.84 13.06
C VAL A 155 -15.89 11.10 12.53
N GLY A 156 -17.09 11.35 13.00
CA GLY A 156 -17.87 12.54 12.70
C GLY A 156 -17.37 13.79 13.44
N ASP A 157 -18.05 14.90 13.22
CA ASP A 157 -17.68 16.22 13.78
C ASP A 157 -17.82 16.27 15.30
N ASP A 158 -18.78 15.51 15.86
CA ASP A 158 -19.01 15.41 17.30
C ASP A 158 -17.96 14.56 18.04
N GLY A 159 -17.09 13.84 17.30
CA GLY A 159 -16.11 12.93 17.86
C GLY A 159 -16.68 11.62 18.39
N GLU A 160 -17.99 11.44 18.44
CA GLU A 160 -18.71 10.29 18.99
C GLU A 160 -19.17 9.33 17.91
N GLU A 161 -19.76 9.84 16.83
CA GLU A 161 -20.18 8.99 15.72
C GLU A 161 -18.98 8.38 14.99
N HIS A 162 -19.04 7.07 14.79
CA HIS A 162 -17.99 6.32 14.10
C HIS A 162 -18.55 5.47 12.97
N SER A 163 -17.81 5.39 11.88
CA SER A 163 -18.01 4.40 10.81
C SER A 163 -16.77 3.53 10.68
N VAL A 164 -16.95 2.21 10.63
CA VAL A 164 -15.84 1.26 10.47
C VAL A 164 -15.93 0.61 9.11
N ARG A 165 -14.95 0.89 8.27
CA ARG A 165 -14.87 0.33 6.90
C ARG A 165 -13.80 -0.74 6.85
N ARG A 166 -14.15 -1.88 6.23
CA ARG A 166 -13.26 -3.02 6.03
C ARG A 166 -12.83 -3.08 4.59
N HIS A 167 -11.53 -3.12 4.40
CA HIS A 167 -10.94 -3.11 3.06
C HIS A 167 -10.03 -4.30 2.82
N GLU A 168 -9.97 -4.67 1.56
CA GLU A 168 -9.03 -5.67 1.07
C GLU A 168 -8.35 -5.15 -0.20
N LEU A 169 -7.02 -5.22 -0.21
CA LEU A 169 -6.19 -4.84 -1.36
C LEU A 169 -5.44 -6.03 -1.92
N MET A 170 -5.34 -6.07 -3.22
CA MET A 170 -4.55 -7.06 -3.94
C MET A 170 -3.42 -6.38 -4.72
N ARG A 171 -2.22 -6.94 -4.60
CA ARG A 171 -1.08 -6.52 -5.41
C ARG A 171 -1.23 -7.01 -6.84
N GLN A 172 -1.09 -6.10 -7.78
CA GLN A 172 -1.22 -6.38 -9.19
C GLN A 172 0.06 -7.02 -9.77
N PRO A 173 -0.03 -7.83 -10.84
CA PRO A 173 1.14 -8.45 -11.48
C PRO A 173 2.17 -7.44 -11.97
N GLN A 174 1.73 -6.30 -12.52
CA GLN A 174 2.56 -5.22 -13.02
C GLN A 174 3.03 -4.23 -11.94
N GLY A 175 2.81 -4.54 -10.70
CA GLY A 175 3.06 -3.66 -9.54
C GLY A 175 1.82 -2.86 -9.13
N GLY A 176 1.96 -2.10 -8.03
CA GLY A 176 0.84 -1.36 -7.46
C GLY A 176 -0.15 -2.22 -6.68
N TRP A 177 -1.12 -1.56 -6.06
CA TRP A 177 -2.15 -2.17 -5.23
C TRP A 177 -3.52 -1.65 -5.63
N LEU A 178 -4.52 -2.52 -5.70
CA LEU A 178 -5.90 -2.17 -5.99
C LEU A 178 -6.84 -2.86 -5.01
N PHE A 179 -7.97 -2.22 -4.74
CA PHE A 179 -8.97 -2.70 -3.81
C PHE A 179 -9.85 -3.78 -4.43
N THR A 180 -10.10 -4.84 -3.69
CA THR A 180 -11.03 -5.91 -4.06
C THR A 180 -12.33 -5.83 -3.27
N ARG A 181 -12.31 -5.06 -2.17
CA ARG A 181 -13.44 -4.82 -1.28
C ARG A 181 -13.20 -3.57 -0.45
#